data_4ad235aca30658cebfed9983bf5eb1eb
#
_entry.id   4ad235aca30658cebfed9983bf5eb1eb
#
_cell.length_a   1.000
_cell.length_b   1.000
_cell.length_c   1.000
_cell.angle_alpha   90.00
_cell.angle_beta   90.00
_cell.angle_gamma   90.00
#
_symmetry.space_group_name_H-M   'P 1'
#
loop_
_entity.id
_entity.type
_entity.pdbx_description
1 polymer ?
#
loop_
_entity_poly.entity_id
_entity_poly.type
_entity_poly.pdbx_seq_one_letter_code
_entity_poly.pdbx_strand_id
1 'polypeptide(L)'
;MWEATLDIGGNKKRITIHDVAAAAGVSISTASKALNNTGRMSEETRERVKRVAGEIEFRPNALARGLLSKRSFTIGLLTNDTYGRFTLPVMAGVSEALLDHGVSVFLCAIEDDPALGQIHVEAMLDKQVDGIIATGKRLDKRLPVDLSNLPVPVVYAFTEGALNSVTFRSDDAHGARLAVEWLRQSGRQKIVHVTGPQEFFSVRERAEAYQQVAGTAEAVMYGVWSESWGHDAVEKIWSQAGEKPDALFCGNDQIARGAVDALRERGIKVPQDVSVVGFDNWEIVAAQTRPPLTTVDMELKELGRQAGLTVLALAEGRPVEPGVRKLPCRLVVRQSCGGHTPER
;
A
#
# COMPACT_ATOMS: atom_id res chain seq x y z
N MET A 1 18.77 -30.60 33.46
CA MET A 1 19.57 -29.50 34.03
C MET A 1 20.13 -28.70 32.87
N TRP A 2 19.43 -27.66 32.47
CA TRP A 2 19.87 -26.65 31.51
C TRP A 2 19.57 -25.29 32.11
N GLU A 3 20.44 -24.86 33.03
CA GLU A 3 20.51 -23.48 33.44
C GLU A 3 21.55 -22.81 32.52
N ALA A 4 21.09 -22.29 31.39
CA ALA A 4 21.82 -21.25 30.65
C ALA A 4 21.30 -19.93 31.14
N THR A 5 21.98 -19.34 32.10
CA THR A 5 21.81 -17.94 32.50
C THR A 5 22.18 -17.08 31.30
N LEU A 6 21.17 -16.57 30.57
CA LEU A 6 21.36 -15.50 29.61
C LEU A 6 21.79 -14.26 30.40
N ASP A 7 23.07 -13.91 30.32
CA ASP A 7 23.59 -12.61 30.74
C ASP A 7 23.03 -11.55 29.77
N ILE A 8 21.87 -11.00 30.12
CA ILE A 8 21.22 -9.93 29.36
C ILE A 8 21.92 -8.62 29.70
N GLY A 9 23.00 -8.34 28.99
CA GLY A 9 23.47 -7.02 28.68
C GLY A 9 23.90 -6.16 29.86
N GLY A 10 25.18 -6.13 30.13
CA GLY A 10 25.80 -5.01 30.84
C GLY A 10 25.36 -3.68 30.22
N ASN A 11 24.91 -2.77 31.06
CA ASN A 11 24.45 -1.42 30.71
C ASN A 11 25.59 -0.65 30.02
N LYS A 12 25.75 -0.84 28.68
CA LYS A 12 26.70 -0.06 27.89
C LYS A 12 26.28 1.40 28.02
N LYS A 13 27.11 2.20 28.67
CA LYS A 13 26.91 3.65 28.84
C LYS A 13 26.55 4.24 27.49
N ARG A 14 25.34 4.76 27.34
CA ARG A 14 24.85 5.34 26.11
C ARG A 14 25.72 6.54 25.74
N ILE A 15 26.37 6.50 24.59
CA ILE A 15 27.18 7.59 24.05
C ILE A 15 26.28 8.82 23.85
N THR A 16 26.73 9.97 24.31
CA THR A 16 25.98 11.23 24.32
C THR A 16 26.60 12.24 23.34
N ILE A 17 25.89 13.33 23.09
CA ILE A 17 26.42 14.45 22.28
C ILE A 17 27.64 15.11 22.93
N HIS A 18 27.76 15.00 24.28
CA HIS A 18 28.94 15.46 25.01
C HIS A 18 30.21 14.68 24.62
N ASP A 19 30.04 13.36 24.44
CA ASP A 19 31.17 12.49 24.03
C ASP A 19 31.59 12.80 22.60
N VAL A 20 30.61 13.06 21.69
CA VAL A 20 30.91 13.52 20.31
C VAL A 20 31.64 14.84 20.31
N ALA A 21 31.18 15.82 21.07
CA ALA A 21 31.77 17.14 21.16
C ALA A 21 33.21 17.07 21.67
N ALA A 22 33.47 16.30 22.73
CA ALA A 22 34.78 16.06 23.29
C ALA A 22 35.72 15.38 22.29
N ALA A 23 35.29 14.29 21.65
CA ALA A 23 36.06 13.54 20.68
C ALA A 23 36.36 14.35 19.39
N ALA A 24 35.43 15.20 18.94
CA ALA A 24 35.61 16.06 17.77
C ALA A 24 36.35 17.38 18.08
N GLY A 25 36.65 17.69 19.34
CA GLY A 25 37.31 18.94 19.75
C GLY A 25 36.46 20.19 19.48
N VAL A 26 35.15 20.13 19.69
CA VAL A 26 34.22 21.23 19.44
C VAL A 26 33.28 21.46 20.63
N SER A 27 32.55 22.58 20.64
CA SER A 27 31.51 22.80 21.64
C SER A 27 30.29 21.87 21.38
N ILE A 28 29.52 21.57 22.40
CA ILE A 28 28.24 20.80 22.29
C ILE A 28 27.31 21.45 21.26
N SER A 29 27.22 22.81 21.28
CA SER A 29 26.41 23.55 20.31
C SER A 29 26.92 23.37 18.89
N THR A 30 28.24 23.35 18.67
CA THR A 30 28.85 23.09 17.35
C THR A 30 28.59 21.66 16.92
N ALA A 31 28.75 20.66 17.79
CA ALA A 31 28.45 19.27 17.50
C ALA A 31 26.96 19.09 17.13
N SER A 32 26.05 19.69 17.89
CA SER A 32 24.61 19.65 17.59
C SER A 32 24.29 20.27 16.23
N LYS A 33 24.82 21.44 15.93
CA LYS A 33 24.62 22.11 14.62
C LYS A 33 25.18 21.30 13.45
N ALA A 34 26.37 20.70 13.62
CA ALA A 34 27.00 19.85 12.61
C ALA A 34 26.14 18.60 12.30
N LEU A 35 25.71 17.90 13.34
CA LEU A 35 24.89 16.69 13.21
C LEU A 35 23.50 16.96 12.60
N ASN A 36 22.94 18.13 12.86
CA ASN A 36 21.61 18.54 12.32
C ASN A 36 21.71 19.32 10.99
N ASN A 37 22.90 19.42 10.38
CA ASN A 37 23.15 20.21 9.17
C ASN A 37 22.70 21.68 9.26
N THR A 38 22.75 22.27 10.45
CA THR A 38 22.31 23.66 10.72
C THR A 38 23.50 24.55 11.10
N GLY A 39 23.27 25.85 11.08
CA GLY A 39 24.26 26.86 11.52
C GLY A 39 25.42 27.06 10.54
N ARG A 40 26.13 28.20 10.69
CA ARG A 40 27.33 28.52 9.90
C ARG A 40 28.56 27.87 10.54
N MET A 41 29.24 27.04 9.79
CA MET A 41 30.52 26.41 10.12
C MET A 41 31.23 25.99 8.83
N SER A 42 32.54 25.72 8.91
CA SER A 42 33.26 25.17 7.75
C SER A 42 32.80 23.74 7.48
N GLU A 43 32.78 23.33 6.21
CA GLU A 43 32.46 21.97 5.80
C GLU A 43 33.40 20.94 6.45
N GLU A 44 34.67 21.30 6.54
CA GLU A 44 35.66 20.48 7.24
C GLU A 44 35.31 20.18 8.70
N THR A 45 34.80 21.18 9.42
CA THR A 45 34.34 20.97 10.81
C THR A 45 33.10 20.08 10.85
N ARG A 46 32.18 20.27 9.90
CA ARG A 46 30.95 19.45 9.79
C ARG A 46 31.27 17.98 9.53
N GLU A 47 32.10 17.71 8.55
CA GLU A 47 32.52 16.36 8.18
C GLU A 47 33.33 15.68 9.31
N ARG A 48 34.22 16.44 9.98
CA ARG A 48 34.95 15.92 11.15
C ARG A 48 33.98 15.45 12.25
N VAL A 49 32.97 16.26 12.60
CA VAL A 49 31.99 15.90 13.64
C VAL A 49 31.18 14.67 13.23
N LYS A 50 30.71 14.60 11.98
CA LYS A 50 29.98 13.45 11.47
C LYS A 50 30.80 12.17 11.49
N ARG A 51 32.04 12.24 11.05
CA ARG A 51 32.98 11.11 11.05
C ARG A 51 33.20 10.61 12.48
N VAL A 52 33.54 11.49 13.43
CA VAL A 52 33.74 11.13 14.83
C VAL A 52 32.49 10.51 15.44
N ALA A 53 31.32 11.07 15.15
CA ALA A 53 30.05 10.50 15.61
C ALA A 53 29.83 9.06 15.09
N GLY A 54 30.21 8.79 13.83
CA GLY A 54 30.18 7.45 13.25
C GLY A 54 31.18 6.49 13.93
N GLU A 55 32.43 6.93 14.13
CA GLU A 55 33.48 6.13 14.76
C GLU A 55 33.15 5.69 16.19
N ILE A 56 32.46 6.55 16.95
CA ILE A 56 32.05 6.22 18.33
C ILE A 56 30.62 5.63 18.39
N GLU A 57 30.02 5.28 17.26
CA GLU A 57 28.65 4.75 17.16
C GLU A 57 27.59 5.63 17.85
N PHE A 58 27.75 6.95 17.82
CA PHE A 58 26.78 7.87 18.40
C PHE A 58 25.47 7.82 17.63
N ARG A 59 24.38 7.59 18.36
CA ARG A 59 23.02 7.71 17.83
C ARG A 59 22.33 8.91 18.46
N PRO A 60 21.92 9.91 17.66
CA PRO A 60 21.16 11.04 18.19
C PRO A 60 19.95 10.56 18.99
N ASN A 61 19.72 11.18 20.14
CA ASN A 61 18.53 10.86 20.94
C ASN A 61 17.28 11.45 20.23
N ALA A 62 16.44 10.58 19.67
CA ALA A 62 15.22 11.00 19.00
C ALA A 62 14.29 11.83 19.90
N LEU A 63 14.20 11.51 21.21
CA LEU A 63 13.44 12.28 22.19
C LEU A 63 14.00 13.69 22.37
N ALA A 64 15.33 13.84 22.47
CA ALA A 64 15.97 15.15 22.61
C ALA A 64 15.79 15.99 21.33
N ARG A 65 15.88 15.37 20.16
CA ARG A 65 15.58 16.01 18.87
C ARG A 65 14.11 16.45 18.81
N GLY A 66 13.20 15.59 19.24
CA GLY A 66 11.76 15.85 19.29
C GLY A 66 11.40 17.04 20.18
N LEU A 67 11.99 17.12 21.38
CA LEU A 67 11.80 18.24 22.30
C LEU A 67 12.20 19.60 21.69
N LEU A 68 13.30 19.63 20.93
CA LEU A 68 13.78 20.85 20.28
C LEU A 68 12.95 21.26 19.07
N SER A 69 12.48 20.28 18.29
CA SER A 69 11.71 20.52 17.05
C SER A 69 10.20 20.55 17.29
N LYS A 70 9.72 20.18 18.47
CA LYS A 70 8.28 19.95 18.79
C LYS A 70 7.64 18.92 17.84
N ARG A 71 8.42 17.92 17.40
CA ARG A 71 7.98 16.84 16.52
C ARG A 71 8.44 15.49 17.03
N SER A 72 7.60 14.47 16.88
CA SER A 72 7.96 13.10 17.29
C SER A 72 8.75 12.34 16.23
N PHE A 73 8.75 12.82 14.99
CA PHE A 73 9.25 12.11 13.81
C PHE A 73 8.57 10.74 13.66
N THR A 74 7.27 10.71 13.94
CA THR A 74 6.45 9.51 13.84
C THR A 74 5.14 9.84 13.14
N ILE A 75 4.79 9.04 12.13
CA ILE A 75 3.46 9.08 11.48
C ILE A 75 2.68 7.86 11.95
N GLY A 76 1.44 8.09 12.38
CA GLY A 76 0.48 7.02 12.65
C GLY A 76 -0.10 6.47 11.35
N LEU A 77 -0.17 5.15 11.22
CA LEU A 77 -0.92 4.47 10.16
C LEU A 77 -2.05 3.67 10.81
N LEU A 78 -3.30 4.08 10.57
CA LEU A 78 -4.50 3.46 11.12
C LEU A 78 -5.22 2.66 10.04
N THR A 79 -5.57 1.39 10.31
CA THR A 79 -6.18 0.51 9.31
C THR A 79 -7.27 -0.40 9.86
N ASN A 80 -8.27 -0.73 9.01
CA ASN A 80 -9.20 -1.83 9.27
C ASN A 80 -8.96 -3.06 8.36
N ASP A 81 -7.85 -3.08 7.62
CA ASP A 81 -7.42 -4.23 6.82
C ASP A 81 -6.53 -5.15 7.67
N THR A 82 -7.15 -6.00 8.48
CA THR A 82 -6.49 -6.89 9.45
C THR A 82 -5.50 -7.85 8.81
N TYR A 83 -5.80 -8.33 7.59
CA TYR A 83 -4.91 -9.25 6.87
C TYR A 83 -3.79 -8.55 6.11
N GLY A 84 -3.79 -7.23 6.09
CA GLY A 84 -2.73 -6.41 5.52
C GLY A 84 -2.60 -6.47 4.00
N ARG A 85 -3.58 -7.02 3.27
CA ARG A 85 -3.53 -7.15 1.82
C ARG A 85 -3.30 -5.82 1.11
N PHE A 86 -3.99 -4.78 1.55
CA PHE A 86 -3.87 -3.42 1.00
C PHE A 86 -2.94 -2.57 1.86
N THR A 87 -2.98 -2.76 3.18
CA THR A 87 -2.24 -1.95 4.15
C THR A 87 -0.73 -2.16 4.04
N LEU A 88 -0.24 -3.40 3.89
CA LEU A 88 1.21 -3.64 3.87
C LEU A 88 1.93 -2.98 2.68
N PRO A 89 1.41 -3.05 1.43
CA PRO A 89 2.01 -2.30 0.33
C PRO A 89 1.97 -0.77 0.55
N VAL A 90 0.85 -0.23 1.06
CA VAL A 90 0.74 1.19 1.41
C VAL A 90 1.78 1.57 2.46
N MET A 91 1.89 0.80 3.55
CA MET A 91 2.88 1.01 4.61
C MET A 91 4.31 0.97 4.09
N ALA A 92 4.62 0.04 3.19
CA ALA A 92 5.94 -0.05 2.57
C ALA A 92 6.29 1.23 1.80
N GLY A 93 5.34 1.77 1.04
CA GLY A 93 5.51 3.03 0.31
C GLY A 93 5.66 4.23 1.25
N VAL A 94 4.86 4.32 2.29
CA VAL A 94 4.98 5.35 3.33
C VAL A 94 6.35 5.29 4.00
N SER A 95 6.77 4.09 4.43
CA SER A 95 8.05 3.91 5.13
C SER A 95 9.24 4.29 4.26
N GLU A 96 9.24 3.89 3.00
CA GLU A 96 10.31 4.25 2.05
C GLU A 96 10.37 5.77 1.81
N ALA A 97 9.21 6.41 1.63
CA ALA A 97 9.15 7.85 1.41
C ALA A 97 9.64 8.68 2.60
N LEU A 98 9.47 8.16 3.80
CA LEU A 98 9.80 8.87 5.04
C LEU A 98 11.20 8.53 5.59
N LEU A 99 11.89 7.55 5.01
CA LEU A 99 13.19 7.07 5.49
C LEU A 99 14.24 8.18 5.53
N ASP A 100 14.40 8.90 4.43
CA ASP A 100 15.39 9.99 4.32
C ASP A 100 15.07 11.20 5.21
N HIS A 101 13.82 11.30 5.66
CA HIS A 101 13.36 12.32 6.61
C HIS A 101 13.55 11.90 8.08
N GLY A 102 14.02 10.68 8.32
CA GLY A 102 14.18 10.11 9.66
C GLY A 102 12.88 9.99 10.42
N VAL A 103 11.76 9.76 9.71
CA VAL A 103 10.41 9.61 10.26
C VAL A 103 10.04 8.14 10.26
N SER A 104 9.51 7.66 11.37
CA SER A 104 9.06 6.28 11.56
C SER A 104 7.54 6.15 11.38
N VAL A 105 7.07 4.93 11.10
CA VAL A 105 5.63 4.62 10.99
C VAL A 105 5.19 3.80 12.19
N PHE A 106 4.10 4.20 12.81
CA PHE A 106 3.44 3.49 13.92
C PHE A 106 2.10 2.94 13.42
N LEU A 107 2.04 1.64 13.14
CA LEU A 107 0.84 0.96 12.63
C LEU A 107 -0.09 0.54 13.77
N CYS A 108 -1.38 0.86 13.65
CA CYS A 108 -2.47 0.36 14.48
C CYS A 108 -3.58 -0.24 13.62
N ALA A 109 -3.98 -1.47 13.93
CA ALA A 109 -5.10 -2.15 13.29
C ALA A 109 -6.33 -2.09 14.21
N ILE A 110 -7.47 -1.64 13.64
CA ILE A 110 -8.72 -1.40 14.39
C ILE A 110 -9.84 -2.36 14.00
N GLU A 111 -9.59 -3.22 13.01
CA GLU A 111 -10.65 -4.04 12.42
C GLU A 111 -11.85 -3.17 12.01
N ASP A 112 -13.07 -3.58 12.36
CA ASP A 112 -14.29 -2.77 12.19
C ASP A 112 -14.87 -2.35 13.56
N ASP A 113 -14.03 -2.20 14.60
CA ASP A 113 -14.42 -1.83 15.98
C ASP A 113 -14.16 -0.33 16.23
N PRO A 114 -15.25 0.48 16.39
CA PRO A 114 -15.13 1.91 16.68
C PRO A 114 -14.44 2.22 18.01
N ALA A 115 -14.65 1.39 19.05
CA ALA A 115 -14.06 1.61 20.37
C ALA A 115 -12.54 1.38 20.32
N LEU A 116 -12.10 0.31 19.66
CA LEU A 116 -10.69 0.05 19.41
C LEU A 116 -10.07 1.17 18.56
N GLY A 117 -10.83 1.67 17.58
CA GLY A 117 -10.41 2.81 16.76
C GLY A 117 -10.10 4.04 17.61
N GLN A 118 -10.99 4.39 18.53
CA GLN A 118 -10.80 5.53 19.42
C GLN A 118 -9.58 5.37 20.33
N ILE A 119 -9.41 4.19 20.94
CA ILE A 119 -8.25 3.86 21.79
C ILE A 119 -6.94 4.05 21.03
N HIS A 120 -6.87 3.58 19.79
CA HIS A 120 -5.65 3.71 18.99
C HIS A 120 -5.38 5.14 18.53
N VAL A 121 -6.41 5.93 18.22
CA VAL A 121 -6.24 7.36 17.93
C VAL A 121 -5.70 8.10 19.16
N GLU A 122 -6.25 7.87 20.34
CA GLU A 122 -5.75 8.45 21.59
C GLU A 122 -4.29 8.04 21.85
N ALA A 123 -3.96 6.76 21.69
CA ALA A 123 -2.58 6.28 21.83
C ALA A 123 -1.60 6.92 20.83
N MET A 124 -2.04 7.22 19.61
CA MET A 124 -1.25 7.95 18.62
C MET A 124 -1.03 9.41 19.07
N LEU A 125 -2.08 10.07 19.56
CA LEU A 125 -1.99 11.44 20.06
C LEU A 125 -1.10 11.54 21.32
N ASP A 126 -1.21 10.60 22.24
CA ASP A 126 -0.35 10.52 23.43
C ASP A 126 1.13 10.33 23.07
N LYS A 127 1.42 9.62 21.97
CA LYS A 127 2.76 9.51 21.39
C LYS A 127 3.17 10.71 20.56
N GLN A 128 2.30 11.72 20.48
CA GLN A 128 2.54 12.97 19.74
C GLN A 128 2.90 12.72 18.26
N VAL A 129 2.23 11.77 17.59
CA VAL A 129 2.48 11.56 16.14
C VAL A 129 2.33 12.87 15.40
N ASP A 130 3.19 13.10 14.39
CA ASP A 130 3.21 14.33 13.59
C ASP A 130 2.04 14.40 12.60
N GLY A 131 1.39 13.26 12.33
CA GLY A 131 0.24 13.12 11.46
C GLY A 131 -0.27 11.69 11.39
N ILE A 132 -1.43 11.48 10.78
CA ILE A 132 -2.06 10.17 10.65
C ILE A 132 -2.37 9.88 9.19
N ILE A 133 -2.07 8.67 8.73
CA ILE A 133 -2.57 8.11 7.48
C ILE A 133 -3.63 7.08 7.83
N ALA A 134 -4.86 7.28 7.31
CA ALA A 134 -5.94 6.32 7.42
C ALA A 134 -5.96 5.46 6.15
N THR A 135 -5.90 4.13 6.29
CA THR A 135 -6.01 3.20 5.16
C THR A 135 -7.05 2.12 5.46
N GLY A 136 -7.65 1.53 4.42
CA GLY A 136 -8.73 0.57 4.62
C GLY A 136 -8.74 -0.55 3.60
N LYS A 137 -9.78 -1.35 3.68
CA LYS A 137 -10.05 -2.47 2.75
C LYS A 137 -11.07 -2.14 1.66
N ARG A 138 -11.63 -0.91 1.67
CA ARG A 138 -12.64 -0.43 0.72
C ARG A 138 -12.48 1.05 0.42
N LEU A 139 -12.59 1.41 -0.86
CA LEU A 139 -12.49 2.80 -1.34
C LEU A 139 -13.72 3.66 -0.99
N ASP A 140 -14.85 3.03 -0.74
CA ASP A 140 -16.16 3.65 -0.52
C ASP A 140 -16.67 3.51 0.92
N LYS A 141 -15.77 3.21 1.86
CA LYS A 141 -16.12 3.09 3.27
C LYS A 141 -15.07 3.77 4.14
N ARG A 142 -15.53 4.63 5.04
CA ARG A 142 -14.67 5.24 6.06
C ARG A 142 -14.27 4.22 7.11
N LEU A 143 -13.16 4.48 7.76
CA LEU A 143 -12.83 3.78 9.00
C LEU A 143 -13.91 4.06 10.05
N PRO A 144 -14.24 3.10 10.93
CA PRO A 144 -15.28 3.26 11.94
C PRO A 144 -14.80 4.09 13.15
N VAL A 145 -14.10 5.18 12.91
CA VAL A 145 -13.60 6.11 13.92
C VAL A 145 -13.62 7.53 13.36
N ASP A 146 -13.95 8.50 14.20
CA ASP A 146 -13.92 9.90 13.80
C ASP A 146 -12.48 10.44 13.81
N LEU A 147 -12.00 10.80 12.64
CA LEU A 147 -10.69 11.42 12.40
C LEU A 147 -10.81 12.92 12.06
N SER A 148 -12.01 13.48 12.14
CA SER A 148 -12.22 14.91 11.98
C SER A 148 -11.73 15.67 13.24
N ASN A 149 -11.30 16.91 13.05
CA ASN A 149 -10.91 17.81 14.15
C ASN A 149 -9.76 17.31 15.05
N LEU A 150 -8.91 16.39 14.56
CA LEU A 150 -7.70 16.02 15.27
C LEU A 150 -6.68 17.16 15.24
N PRO A 151 -5.82 17.29 16.27
CA PRO A 151 -4.78 18.33 16.34
C PRO A 151 -3.61 18.08 15.36
N VAL A 152 -3.66 17.02 14.58
CA VAL A 152 -2.65 16.60 13.61
C VAL A 152 -3.29 16.39 12.24
N PRO A 153 -2.56 16.58 11.14
CA PRO A 153 -3.08 16.34 9.80
C PRO A 153 -3.44 14.87 9.58
N VAL A 154 -4.52 14.63 8.82
CA VAL A 154 -4.96 13.30 8.40
C VAL A 154 -4.99 13.23 6.88
N VAL A 155 -4.37 12.17 6.33
CA VAL A 155 -4.39 11.82 4.91
C VAL A 155 -5.03 10.45 4.75
N TYR A 156 -5.86 10.28 3.74
CA TYR A 156 -6.56 9.03 3.47
C TYR A 156 -5.92 8.31 2.28
N ALA A 157 -5.70 7.02 2.42
CA ALA A 157 -5.04 6.17 1.43
C ALA A 157 -5.82 4.87 1.28
N PHE A 158 -6.38 4.60 0.10
CA PHE A 158 -7.20 3.41 -0.17
C PHE A 158 -8.39 3.24 0.78
N THR A 159 -9.05 4.34 1.13
CA THR A 159 -10.29 4.39 1.92
C THR A 159 -11.07 5.66 1.57
N GLU A 160 -12.33 5.77 2.00
CA GLU A 160 -13.09 7.01 1.87
C GLU A 160 -12.55 8.07 2.84
N GLY A 161 -12.23 9.25 2.30
CA GLY A 161 -11.75 10.38 3.09
C GLY A 161 -12.88 11.22 3.69
N ALA A 162 -12.53 12.06 4.67
CA ALA A 162 -13.42 13.09 5.19
C ALA A 162 -13.61 14.22 4.16
N LEU A 163 -14.65 15.02 4.35
CA LEU A 163 -14.85 16.23 3.54
C LEU A 163 -13.63 17.17 3.69
N ASN A 164 -13.20 17.77 2.58
CA ASN A 164 -12.03 18.66 2.55
C ASN A 164 -10.71 18.03 3.00
N SER A 165 -10.58 16.70 2.91
CA SER A 165 -9.32 15.98 3.15
C SER A 165 -8.57 15.65 1.86
N VAL A 166 -7.31 15.26 1.99
CA VAL A 166 -6.53 14.68 0.88
C VAL A 166 -6.73 13.16 0.91
N THR A 167 -7.20 12.63 -0.21
CA THR A 167 -7.48 11.20 -0.37
C THR A 167 -6.75 10.66 -1.60
N PHE A 168 -6.01 9.57 -1.44
CA PHE A 168 -5.39 8.82 -2.53
C PHE A 168 -6.12 7.51 -2.76
N ARG A 169 -6.40 7.19 -4.02
CA ARG A 169 -6.99 5.91 -4.43
C ARG A 169 -6.48 5.46 -5.79
N SER A 170 -6.52 4.16 -6.06
CA SER A 170 -6.26 3.63 -7.39
C SER A 170 -7.35 4.07 -8.37
N ASP A 171 -6.99 4.21 -9.65
CA ASP A 171 -7.94 4.41 -10.73
C ASP A 171 -8.41 3.05 -11.27
N ASP A 172 -9.46 2.51 -10.63
CA ASP A 172 -10.04 1.21 -10.97
C ASP A 172 -10.55 1.15 -12.42
N ALA A 173 -11.14 2.25 -12.90
CA ALA A 173 -11.61 2.35 -14.27
C ALA A 173 -10.45 2.30 -15.27
N HIS A 174 -9.34 3.00 -14.99
CA HIS A 174 -8.13 2.90 -15.82
C HIS A 174 -7.58 1.48 -15.84
N GLY A 175 -7.49 0.83 -14.67
CA GLY A 175 -7.02 -0.55 -14.57
C GLY A 175 -7.88 -1.54 -15.37
N ALA A 176 -9.20 -1.41 -15.29
CA ALA A 176 -10.13 -2.25 -16.06
C ALA A 176 -9.97 -2.02 -17.57
N ARG A 177 -9.83 -0.77 -18.02
CA ARG A 177 -9.55 -0.48 -19.43
C ARG A 177 -8.27 -1.15 -19.90
N LEU A 178 -7.17 -1.03 -19.16
CA LEU A 178 -5.90 -1.69 -19.49
C LEU A 178 -6.05 -3.20 -19.68
N ALA A 179 -6.78 -3.86 -18.77
CA ALA A 179 -7.00 -5.31 -18.84
C ALA A 179 -7.79 -5.71 -20.10
N VAL A 180 -8.89 -5.02 -20.39
CA VAL A 180 -9.78 -5.36 -21.51
C VAL A 180 -9.14 -5.01 -22.86
N GLU A 181 -8.48 -3.85 -22.97
CA GLU A 181 -7.74 -3.44 -24.15
C GLU A 181 -6.62 -4.43 -24.48
N TRP A 182 -5.88 -4.89 -23.47
CA TRP A 182 -4.86 -5.92 -23.65
C TRP A 182 -5.43 -7.22 -24.19
N LEU A 183 -6.55 -7.70 -23.65
CA LEU A 183 -7.24 -8.90 -24.14
C LEU A 183 -7.67 -8.72 -25.62
N ARG A 184 -8.25 -7.55 -25.96
CA ARG A 184 -8.64 -7.22 -27.34
C ARG A 184 -7.43 -7.19 -28.29
N GLN A 185 -6.34 -6.53 -27.90
CA GLN A 185 -5.10 -6.45 -28.67
C GLN A 185 -4.45 -7.83 -28.86
N SER A 186 -4.65 -8.73 -27.88
CA SER A 186 -4.22 -10.14 -27.98
C SER A 186 -5.14 -11.02 -28.85
N GLY A 187 -6.14 -10.43 -29.53
CA GLY A 187 -7.04 -11.11 -30.45
C GLY A 187 -8.29 -11.73 -29.81
N ARG A 188 -8.53 -11.50 -28.49
CA ARG A 188 -9.71 -12.03 -27.80
C ARG A 188 -10.95 -11.21 -28.15
N GLN A 189 -12.04 -11.92 -28.50
CA GLN A 189 -13.26 -11.29 -29.00
C GLN A 189 -14.43 -11.37 -28.00
N LYS A 190 -14.55 -12.48 -27.31
CA LYS A 190 -15.65 -12.75 -26.37
C LYS A 190 -15.15 -12.77 -24.93
N ILE A 191 -15.11 -11.59 -24.35
CA ILE A 191 -14.61 -11.40 -22.98
C ILE A 191 -15.79 -11.43 -22.01
N VAL A 192 -15.67 -12.13 -20.89
CA VAL A 192 -16.62 -12.09 -19.76
C VAL A 192 -15.94 -11.48 -18.55
N HIS A 193 -16.61 -10.55 -17.88
CA HIS A 193 -16.13 -9.98 -16.62
C HIS A 193 -16.74 -10.73 -15.43
N VAL A 194 -15.89 -11.42 -14.65
CA VAL A 194 -16.29 -12.12 -13.42
C VAL A 194 -15.79 -11.33 -12.23
N THR A 195 -16.68 -10.76 -11.43
CA THR A 195 -16.28 -9.78 -10.41
C THR A 195 -16.97 -10.01 -9.05
N GLY A 196 -16.64 -9.18 -8.07
CA GLY A 196 -17.16 -9.24 -6.71
C GLY A 196 -18.59 -8.66 -6.57
N PRO A 197 -18.99 -8.37 -5.33
CA PRO A 197 -20.35 -7.87 -5.05
C PRO A 197 -20.59 -6.48 -5.64
N GLN A 198 -21.73 -6.30 -6.30
CA GLN A 198 -22.07 -5.10 -7.08
C GLN A 198 -22.15 -3.81 -6.25
N GLU A 199 -22.39 -3.92 -4.94
CA GLU A 199 -22.45 -2.78 -4.03
C GLU A 199 -21.07 -2.12 -3.79
N PHE A 200 -19.94 -2.77 -4.15
CA PHE A 200 -18.63 -2.18 -4.00
C PHE A 200 -18.36 -1.12 -5.10
N PHE A 201 -17.86 0.02 -4.70
CA PHE A 201 -17.51 1.09 -5.62
C PHE A 201 -16.50 0.63 -6.69
N SER A 202 -15.44 -0.07 -6.30
CA SER A 202 -14.43 -0.62 -7.22
C SER A 202 -15.03 -1.59 -8.25
N VAL A 203 -16.01 -2.40 -7.84
CA VAL A 203 -16.73 -3.32 -8.75
C VAL A 203 -17.48 -2.54 -9.81
N ARG A 204 -18.21 -1.50 -9.41
CA ARG A 204 -18.97 -0.67 -10.36
C ARG A 204 -18.05 0.06 -11.34
N GLU A 205 -16.97 0.70 -10.85
CA GLU A 205 -16.00 1.38 -11.71
C GLU A 205 -15.34 0.41 -12.73
N ARG A 206 -14.96 -0.80 -12.27
CA ARG A 206 -14.37 -1.83 -13.16
C ARG A 206 -15.38 -2.35 -14.17
N ALA A 207 -16.63 -2.65 -13.75
CA ALA A 207 -17.67 -3.15 -14.63
C ALA A 207 -18.09 -2.11 -15.70
N GLU A 208 -18.23 -0.84 -15.30
CA GLU A 208 -18.57 0.25 -16.23
C GLU A 208 -17.46 0.45 -17.27
N ALA A 209 -16.20 0.51 -16.84
CA ALA A 209 -15.06 0.65 -17.73
C ALA A 209 -14.92 -0.56 -18.67
N TYR A 210 -15.16 -1.79 -18.19
CA TYR A 210 -15.21 -2.98 -19.00
C TYR A 210 -16.28 -2.87 -20.09
N GLN A 211 -17.53 -2.49 -19.74
CA GLN A 211 -18.63 -2.36 -20.69
C GLN A 211 -18.36 -1.31 -21.77
N GLN A 212 -17.72 -0.20 -21.42
CA GLN A 212 -17.32 0.84 -22.38
C GLN A 212 -16.35 0.33 -23.44
N VAL A 213 -15.40 -0.54 -23.07
CA VAL A 213 -14.39 -1.08 -24.01
C VAL A 213 -14.90 -2.35 -24.72
N ALA A 214 -15.57 -3.24 -24.00
CA ALA A 214 -16.05 -4.50 -24.55
C ALA A 214 -17.29 -4.34 -25.47
N GLY A 215 -18.05 -3.26 -25.27
CA GLY A 215 -19.24 -2.96 -26.08
C GLY A 215 -20.44 -3.85 -25.78
N THR A 216 -20.45 -4.54 -24.64
CA THR A 216 -21.55 -5.45 -24.25
C THR A 216 -21.96 -5.23 -22.80
N ALA A 217 -23.25 -4.95 -22.56
CA ALA A 217 -23.83 -4.82 -21.23
C ALA A 217 -24.01 -6.18 -20.51
N GLU A 218 -23.94 -7.28 -21.24
CA GLU A 218 -24.48 -8.58 -20.79
C GLU A 218 -23.45 -9.52 -20.16
N ALA A 219 -22.17 -9.20 -20.19
CA ALA A 219 -21.12 -10.14 -19.83
C ALA A 219 -20.48 -9.88 -18.46
N VAL A 220 -21.19 -9.31 -17.50
CA VAL A 220 -20.71 -9.12 -16.13
C VAL A 220 -21.39 -10.09 -15.18
N MET A 221 -20.59 -10.90 -14.49
CA MET A 221 -21.05 -11.84 -13.48
C MET A 221 -20.63 -11.37 -12.10
N TYR A 222 -21.59 -11.03 -11.26
CA TYR A 222 -21.36 -10.56 -9.90
C TYR A 222 -21.43 -11.71 -8.90
N GLY A 223 -20.58 -11.70 -7.87
CA GLY A 223 -20.56 -12.68 -6.78
C GLY A 223 -19.73 -12.21 -5.61
N VAL A 224 -18.97 -13.11 -4.98
CA VAL A 224 -18.17 -12.80 -3.80
C VAL A 224 -16.66 -12.76 -4.14
N TRP A 225 -15.86 -12.15 -3.25
CA TRP A 225 -14.41 -12.10 -3.40
C TRP A 225 -13.75 -13.43 -2.95
N SER A 226 -13.89 -14.47 -3.78
CA SER A 226 -13.32 -15.79 -3.44
C SER A 226 -12.90 -16.59 -4.67
N GLU A 227 -12.00 -17.53 -4.47
CA GLU A 227 -11.62 -18.53 -5.48
C GLU A 227 -12.81 -19.42 -5.86
N SER A 228 -13.62 -19.82 -4.88
CA SER A 228 -14.83 -20.63 -5.14
C SER A 228 -15.80 -19.91 -6.09
N TRP A 229 -15.99 -18.60 -5.95
CA TRP A 229 -16.81 -17.86 -6.89
C TRP A 229 -16.23 -17.85 -8.31
N GLY A 230 -14.91 -17.70 -8.46
CA GLY A 230 -14.24 -17.79 -9.76
C GLY A 230 -14.47 -19.15 -10.43
N HIS A 231 -14.38 -20.23 -9.65
CA HIS A 231 -14.67 -21.58 -10.08
C HIS A 231 -16.15 -21.75 -10.50
N ASP A 232 -17.08 -21.36 -9.64
CA ASP A 232 -18.52 -21.48 -9.90
C ASP A 232 -18.95 -20.66 -11.12
N ALA A 233 -18.35 -19.51 -11.36
CA ALA A 233 -18.62 -18.68 -12.53
C ALA A 233 -18.24 -19.42 -13.83
N VAL A 234 -17.08 -20.07 -13.88
CA VAL A 234 -16.69 -20.90 -15.00
C VAL A 234 -17.68 -22.04 -15.19
N GLU A 235 -18.06 -22.77 -14.12
CA GLU A 235 -19.05 -23.84 -14.21
C GLU A 235 -20.36 -23.34 -14.80
N LYS A 236 -20.87 -22.20 -14.36
CA LYS A 236 -22.09 -21.57 -14.90
C LYS A 236 -21.95 -21.22 -16.39
N ILE A 237 -20.82 -20.60 -16.79
CA ILE A 237 -20.58 -20.20 -18.18
C ILE A 237 -20.55 -21.43 -19.08
N TRP A 238 -19.87 -22.50 -18.66
CA TRP A 238 -19.71 -23.70 -19.51
C TRP A 238 -20.93 -24.63 -19.49
N SER A 239 -21.80 -24.56 -18.50
CA SER A 239 -23.07 -25.30 -18.48
C SER A 239 -24.14 -24.71 -19.39
N GLN A 240 -24.07 -23.43 -19.73
CA GLN A 240 -25.02 -22.78 -20.62
C GLN A 240 -24.80 -23.21 -22.07
N ALA A 241 -25.87 -23.23 -22.88
CA ALA A 241 -25.76 -23.43 -24.33
C ALA A 241 -25.18 -22.18 -25.01
N GLY A 242 -24.53 -22.38 -26.15
CA GLY A 242 -24.00 -21.30 -26.97
C GLY A 242 -22.48 -21.20 -26.95
N GLU A 243 -21.98 -20.17 -27.63
CA GLU A 243 -20.56 -19.92 -27.82
C GLU A 243 -19.90 -19.49 -26.50
N LYS A 244 -18.75 -20.11 -26.20
CA LYS A 244 -17.99 -19.84 -24.97
C LYS A 244 -17.09 -18.61 -25.09
N PRO A 245 -16.78 -17.94 -23.98
CA PRO A 245 -15.81 -16.86 -24.01
C PRO A 245 -14.40 -17.39 -24.34
N ASP A 246 -13.63 -16.55 -25.01
CA ASP A 246 -12.20 -16.76 -25.27
C ASP A 246 -11.30 -16.00 -24.28
N ALA A 247 -11.90 -15.19 -23.39
CA ALA A 247 -11.20 -14.55 -22.29
C ALA A 247 -12.09 -14.27 -21.08
N LEU A 248 -11.47 -14.26 -19.91
CA LEU A 248 -12.05 -13.84 -18.63
C LEU A 248 -11.25 -12.65 -18.08
N PHE A 249 -11.96 -11.54 -17.80
CA PHE A 249 -11.46 -10.47 -16.96
C PHE A 249 -12.01 -10.65 -15.57
N CYS A 250 -11.16 -11.01 -14.61
CA CYS A 250 -11.55 -11.29 -13.24
C CYS A 250 -11.35 -10.05 -12.37
N GLY A 251 -12.36 -9.76 -11.53
CA GLY A 251 -12.36 -8.58 -10.67
C GLY A 251 -11.27 -8.57 -9.59
N ASN A 252 -10.65 -9.72 -9.29
CA ASN A 252 -9.42 -9.81 -8.51
C ASN A 252 -8.67 -11.13 -8.80
N ASP A 253 -7.45 -11.25 -8.24
CA ASP A 253 -6.58 -12.41 -8.46
C ASP A 253 -7.12 -13.70 -7.83
N GLN A 254 -7.90 -13.63 -6.73
CA GLN A 254 -8.53 -14.81 -6.14
C GLN A 254 -9.59 -15.39 -7.08
N ILE A 255 -10.47 -14.54 -7.61
CA ILE A 255 -11.46 -14.95 -8.61
C ILE A 255 -10.75 -15.53 -9.84
N ALA A 256 -9.68 -14.88 -10.32
CA ALA A 256 -8.91 -15.34 -11.46
C ALA A 256 -8.28 -16.72 -11.22
N ARG A 257 -7.74 -16.98 -10.04
CA ARG A 257 -7.18 -18.27 -9.67
C ARG A 257 -8.24 -19.37 -9.67
N GLY A 258 -9.40 -19.12 -9.05
CA GLY A 258 -10.50 -20.08 -9.07
C GLY A 258 -11.00 -20.38 -10.47
N ALA A 259 -11.08 -19.35 -11.33
CA ALA A 259 -11.43 -19.52 -12.73
C ALA A 259 -10.41 -20.38 -13.51
N VAL A 260 -9.11 -20.15 -13.30
CA VAL A 260 -8.04 -20.96 -13.90
C VAL A 260 -8.13 -22.42 -13.45
N ASP A 261 -8.42 -22.67 -12.17
CA ASP A 261 -8.55 -24.03 -11.64
C ASP A 261 -9.74 -24.77 -12.29
N ALA A 262 -10.91 -24.12 -12.39
CA ALA A 262 -12.09 -24.71 -13.07
C ALA A 262 -11.87 -24.97 -14.55
N LEU A 263 -11.19 -24.05 -15.26
CA LEU A 263 -10.82 -24.25 -16.67
C LEU A 263 -9.90 -25.47 -16.84
N ARG A 264 -8.90 -25.60 -15.96
CA ARG A 264 -7.97 -26.74 -15.97
C ARG A 264 -8.68 -28.06 -15.71
N GLU A 265 -9.62 -28.12 -14.76
CA GLU A 265 -10.42 -29.32 -14.44
C GLU A 265 -11.28 -29.75 -15.62
N ARG A 266 -11.69 -28.83 -16.46
CA ARG A 266 -12.40 -29.07 -17.72
C ARG A 266 -11.49 -29.39 -18.91
N GLY A 267 -10.18 -29.41 -18.73
CA GLY A 267 -9.21 -29.64 -19.80
C GLY A 267 -9.04 -28.44 -20.77
N ILE A 268 -9.55 -27.25 -20.38
CA ILE A 268 -9.44 -26.03 -21.17
C ILE A 268 -8.11 -25.36 -20.87
N LYS A 269 -7.34 -25.06 -21.89
CA LYS A 269 -5.97 -24.55 -21.75
C LYS A 269 -5.95 -23.04 -21.59
N VAL A 270 -5.27 -22.56 -20.55
CA VAL A 270 -4.96 -21.15 -20.32
C VAL A 270 -3.49 -20.92 -20.68
N PRO A 271 -3.16 -20.01 -21.60
CA PRO A 271 -4.01 -19.04 -22.29
C PRO A 271 -4.52 -19.49 -23.67
N GLN A 272 -4.21 -20.70 -24.15
CA GLN A 272 -4.41 -21.10 -25.55
C GLN A 272 -5.89 -21.02 -25.95
N ASP A 273 -6.77 -21.64 -25.18
CA ASP A 273 -8.21 -21.67 -25.42
C ASP A 273 -8.89 -20.42 -24.81
N VAL A 274 -8.52 -20.09 -23.57
CA VAL A 274 -9.11 -18.98 -22.80
C VAL A 274 -8.00 -18.19 -22.12
N SER A 275 -7.94 -16.88 -22.39
CA SER A 275 -7.06 -15.97 -21.62
C SER A 275 -7.71 -15.53 -20.33
N VAL A 276 -6.91 -15.39 -19.26
CA VAL A 276 -7.39 -14.92 -17.96
C VAL A 276 -6.55 -13.74 -17.48
N VAL A 277 -7.20 -12.64 -17.12
CA VAL A 277 -6.59 -11.46 -16.51
C VAL A 277 -7.22 -11.21 -15.15
N GLY A 278 -6.39 -11.03 -14.12
CA GLY A 278 -6.79 -10.68 -12.75
C GLY A 278 -6.71 -9.19 -12.45
N PHE A 279 -6.88 -8.88 -11.17
CA PHE A 279 -6.73 -7.53 -10.63
C PHE A 279 -6.16 -7.61 -9.21
N ASP A 280 -5.40 -6.64 -8.77
CA ASP A 280 -4.71 -6.37 -7.50
C ASP A 280 -3.20 -6.63 -7.55
N ASN A 281 -2.69 -7.51 -8.42
CA ASN A 281 -1.31 -7.99 -8.42
C ASN A 281 -0.87 -8.51 -7.04
N TRP A 282 -1.75 -9.29 -6.40
CA TRP A 282 -1.41 -9.90 -5.13
C TRP A 282 -0.42 -11.04 -5.35
N GLU A 283 0.87 -10.78 -5.11
CA GLU A 283 2.00 -11.61 -5.51
C GLU A 283 1.87 -13.08 -5.09
N ILE A 284 1.40 -13.33 -3.85
CA ILE A 284 1.22 -14.70 -3.33
C ILE A 284 0.11 -15.49 -4.03
N VAL A 285 -0.74 -14.83 -4.80
CA VAL A 285 -1.78 -15.45 -5.63
C VAL A 285 -1.38 -15.38 -7.09
N ALA A 286 -1.14 -14.18 -7.61
CA ALA A 286 -0.92 -13.94 -9.04
C ALA A 286 0.30 -14.68 -9.60
N ALA A 287 1.45 -14.63 -8.90
CA ALA A 287 2.66 -15.30 -9.34
C ALA A 287 2.65 -16.82 -9.09
N GLN A 288 1.83 -17.29 -8.15
CA GLN A 288 1.77 -18.71 -7.79
C GLN A 288 0.67 -19.49 -8.49
N THR A 289 -0.26 -18.82 -9.17
CA THR A 289 -1.24 -19.48 -10.06
C THR A 289 -0.53 -20.18 -11.23
N ARG A 290 -1.13 -21.22 -11.79
CA ARG A 290 -0.56 -21.99 -12.92
C ARG A 290 -1.56 -22.01 -14.09
N PRO A 291 -1.23 -21.25 -15.19
CA PRO A 291 -0.06 -20.39 -15.38
C PRO A 291 -0.11 -19.11 -14.53
N PRO A 292 1.05 -18.45 -14.28
CA PRO A 292 1.09 -17.18 -13.57
C PRO A 292 0.19 -16.11 -14.18
N LEU A 293 -0.60 -15.41 -13.35
CA LEU A 293 -1.62 -14.49 -13.79
C LEU A 293 -1.06 -13.17 -14.32
N THR A 294 -1.46 -12.78 -15.51
CA THR A 294 -1.51 -11.39 -15.93
C THR A 294 -2.55 -10.69 -15.08
N THR A 295 -2.22 -9.55 -14.51
CA THR A 295 -3.07 -8.87 -13.55
C THR A 295 -2.83 -7.36 -13.54
N VAL A 296 -3.82 -6.60 -13.10
CA VAL A 296 -3.70 -5.16 -12.91
C VAL A 296 -3.12 -4.87 -11.53
N ASP A 297 -2.02 -4.12 -11.50
CA ASP A 297 -1.42 -3.59 -10.27
C ASP A 297 -2.04 -2.25 -9.93
N MET A 298 -2.55 -2.13 -8.71
CA MET A 298 -3.18 -0.92 -8.19
C MET A 298 -2.17 0.16 -7.76
N GLU A 299 -0.87 -0.12 -7.87
CA GLU A 299 0.22 0.78 -7.46
C GLU A 299 0.11 1.25 -6.00
N LEU A 300 -0.29 0.33 -5.10
CA LEU A 300 -0.53 0.65 -3.67
C LEU A 300 0.73 1.14 -2.96
N LYS A 301 1.92 0.68 -3.37
CA LYS A 301 3.19 1.16 -2.81
C LYS A 301 3.41 2.63 -3.19
N GLU A 302 3.18 3.01 -4.45
CA GLU A 302 3.27 4.40 -4.89
C GLU A 302 2.19 5.26 -4.23
N LEU A 303 0.97 4.72 -4.07
CA LEU A 303 -0.10 5.38 -3.33
C LEU A 303 0.33 5.71 -1.89
N GLY A 304 0.94 4.74 -1.21
CA GLY A 304 1.53 4.93 0.12
C GLY A 304 2.64 5.98 0.14
N ARG A 305 3.54 5.95 -0.87
CA ARG A 305 4.61 6.95 -1.01
C ARG A 305 4.05 8.37 -1.12
N GLN A 306 3.03 8.58 -1.95
CA GLN A 306 2.37 9.88 -2.11
C GLN A 306 1.67 10.33 -0.82
N ALA A 307 0.98 9.41 -0.14
CA ALA A 307 0.33 9.71 1.13
C ALA A 307 1.35 10.08 2.22
N GLY A 308 2.47 9.37 2.30
CA GLY A 308 3.57 9.65 3.24
C GLY A 308 4.18 11.03 3.04
N LEU A 309 4.53 11.39 1.80
CA LEU A 309 5.06 12.72 1.48
C LEU A 309 4.05 13.83 1.76
N THR A 310 2.77 13.55 1.53
CA THR A 310 1.69 14.52 1.75
C THR A 310 1.45 14.78 3.24
N VAL A 311 1.36 13.74 4.06
CA VAL A 311 1.16 13.92 5.50
C VAL A 311 2.37 14.61 6.14
N LEU A 312 3.58 14.32 5.65
CA LEU A 312 4.80 15.00 6.09
C LEU A 312 4.76 16.49 5.73
N ALA A 313 4.37 16.82 4.50
CA ALA A 313 4.22 18.21 4.07
C ALA A 313 3.24 18.99 4.95
N LEU A 314 2.09 18.40 5.23
CA LEU A 314 1.08 18.99 6.12
C LEU A 314 1.61 19.17 7.55
N ALA A 315 2.32 18.16 8.09
CA ALA A 315 2.94 18.23 9.42
C ALA A 315 4.03 19.32 9.52
N GLU A 316 4.62 19.68 8.39
CA GLU A 316 5.58 20.80 8.28
C GLU A 316 4.92 22.15 7.99
N GLY A 317 3.60 22.21 8.01
CA GLY A 317 2.85 23.43 7.76
C GLY A 317 2.81 23.87 6.29
N ARG A 318 3.23 23.01 5.35
CA ARG A 318 3.12 23.26 3.92
C ARG A 318 1.67 23.02 3.45
N PRO A 319 1.05 23.97 2.76
CA PRO A 319 -0.31 23.79 2.28
C PRO A 319 -0.38 22.69 1.22
N VAL A 320 -1.43 21.87 1.30
CA VAL A 320 -1.75 20.86 0.29
C VAL A 320 -3.25 20.99 -0.03
N GLU A 321 -3.57 21.13 -1.31
CA GLU A 321 -4.94 21.23 -1.76
C GLU A 321 -5.71 19.92 -1.43
N PRO A 322 -6.89 20.01 -0.80
CA PRO A 322 -7.74 18.86 -0.54
C PRO A 322 -8.31 18.29 -1.85
N GLY A 323 -8.78 17.07 -1.78
CA GLY A 323 -9.42 16.39 -2.90
C GLY A 323 -8.99 14.94 -3.07
N VAL A 324 -9.64 14.26 -3.99
CA VAL A 324 -9.36 12.87 -4.35
C VAL A 324 -8.35 12.83 -5.49
N ARG A 325 -7.25 12.13 -5.27
CA ARG A 325 -6.17 11.91 -6.25
C ARG A 325 -6.19 10.46 -6.67
N LYS A 326 -6.56 10.21 -7.92
CA LYS A 326 -6.53 8.87 -8.51
C LYS A 326 -5.14 8.59 -9.07
N LEU A 327 -4.53 7.46 -8.67
CA LEU A 327 -3.28 6.98 -9.23
C LEU A 327 -3.58 5.98 -10.35
N PRO A 328 -2.93 6.10 -11.51
CA PRO A 328 -3.11 5.15 -12.60
C PRO A 328 -2.63 3.76 -12.18
N CYS A 329 -3.40 2.73 -12.54
CA CYS A 329 -2.99 1.34 -12.41
C CYS A 329 -1.98 0.96 -13.50
N ARG A 330 -1.31 -0.19 -13.34
CA ARG A 330 -0.40 -0.77 -14.33
C ARG A 330 -0.76 -2.21 -14.63
N LEU A 331 -0.69 -2.62 -15.89
CA LEU A 331 -0.85 -4.03 -16.26
C LEU A 331 0.49 -4.78 -16.08
N VAL A 332 0.46 -5.87 -15.34
CA VAL A 332 1.59 -6.79 -15.15
C VAL A 332 1.33 -8.03 -15.99
N VAL A 333 1.96 -8.08 -17.16
CA VAL A 333 1.78 -9.19 -18.11
C VAL A 333 2.57 -10.40 -17.64
N ARG A 334 1.88 -11.56 -17.57
CA ARG A 334 2.44 -12.88 -17.27
C ARG A 334 1.91 -13.91 -18.30
N GLN A 335 1.83 -15.18 -17.92
CA GLN A 335 1.55 -16.26 -18.86
C GLN A 335 0.06 -16.52 -19.12
N SER A 336 -0.84 -16.11 -18.24
CA SER A 336 -2.27 -16.43 -18.35
C SER A 336 -3.02 -15.76 -19.51
N CYS A 337 -2.37 -14.85 -20.25
CA CYS A 337 -2.89 -14.22 -21.46
C CYS A 337 -1.91 -14.27 -22.65
N GLY A 338 -0.93 -15.20 -22.63
CA GLY A 338 0.03 -15.39 -23.71
C GLY A 338 1.27 -14.50 -23.65
N GLY A 339 1.46 -13.73 -22.60
CA GLY A 339 2.68 -12.94 -22.36
C GLY A 339 3.88 -13.83 -22.07
N HIS A 340 5.07 -13.46 -22.55
CA HIS A 340 6.33 -14.05 -22.09
C HIS A 340 6.74 -13.36 -20.81
N THR A 341 6.99 -14.15 -19.75
CA THR A 341 7.66 -13.61 -18.57
C THR A 341 9.10 -13.31 -18.97
N PRO A 342 9.64 -12.08 -18.77
CA PRO A 342 11.08 -11.90 -18.91
C PRO A 342 11.77 -12.88 -17.96
N GLU A 343 12.72 -13.64 -18.47
CA GLU A 343 13.60 -14.46 -17.63
C GLU A 343 14.27 -13.56 -16.60
N ARG A 344 14.23 -13.96 -15.33
CA ARG A 344 14.84 -13.24 -14.19
C ARG A 344 16.36 -13.31 -14.25
#